data_967a4480acdfbdb862b7955e315c26af
#
_entry.id   967a4480acdfbdb862b7955e315c26af
#
_cell.length_a   1.000
_cell.length_b   1.000
_cell.length_c   1.000
_cell.angle_alpha   90.00
_cell.angle_beta   90.00
_cell.angle_gamma   90.00
#
_symmetry.space_group_name_H-M   'P 1'
#
loop_
_entity.id
_entity.type
_entity.pdbx_description
1 polymer ?
#
loop_
_entity_poly.entity_id
_entity_poly.type
_entity_poly.pdbx_seq_one_letter_code
_entity_poly.pdbx_strand_id
1 'polypeptide(L)'
;MEPLRFESYPANHLHLPLRKDILHRAVVFEGDGTRQGTASTKTRWEIHGSHRKIRPQKGSGMARLGTRQSPMLKGGAKVFGPRPRDFSTELPRKMYDLAWRTALSYRYRRGQLIICEDGFDIEYARASYLKKLLAHNGFGKDGGRSLFVTTEERKNLFWAFEYAGDEGRALMEGEVDVKDLLETGRVIIEKSALDNMLRDHQSDLAVKAKSAV
;
A
#
# COMPACT_ATOMS: atom_id res chain seq x y z
N MET A 1 -22.13 -8.43 16.57
CA MET A 1 -22.31 -9.11 15.26
C MET A 1 -22.77 -10.52 15.54
N GLU A 2 -23.85 -10.93 14.91
CA GLU A 2 -24.40 -12.28 15.04
C GLU A 2 -24.17 -13.05 13.74
N PRO A 3 -23.80 -14.34 13.79
CA PRO A 3 -23.64 -15.16 12.60
C PRO A 3 -25.02 -15.40 11.96
N LEU A 4 -25.14 -15.14 10.66
CA LEU A 4 -26.38 -15.29 9.92
C LEU A 4 -26.42 -16.60 9.14
N ARG A 5 -25.35 -16.93 8.41
CA ARG A 5 -25.25 -18.10 7.55
C ARG A 5 -23.82 -18.46 7.24
N PHE A 6 -23.64 -19.67 6.70
CA PHE A 6 -22.34 -20.11 6.16
C PHE A 6 -22.32 -19.84 4.65
N GLU A 7 -21.18 -19.29 4.18
CA GLU A 7 -20.91 -19.12 2.76
C GLU A 7 -19.79 -20.08 2.33
N SER A 8 -19.91 -20.65 1.14
CA SER A 8 -18.92 -21.57 0.59
C SER A 8 -18.15 -20.95 -0.55
N TYR A 9 -16.83 -20.98 -0.48
CA TYR A 9 -15.95 -20.49 -1.53
C TYR A 9 -15.02 -21.61 -2.03
N PRO A 10 -14.64 -21.59 -3.32
CA PRO A 10 -13.69 -22.56 -3.86
C PRO A 10 -12.33 -22.49 -3.13
N ALA A 11 -11.71 -23.65 -2.90
CA ALA A 11 -10.42 -23.73 -2.18
C ALA A 11 -9.28 -22.95 -2.86
N ASN A 12 -9.32 -22.84 -4.19
CA ASN A 12 -8.37 -22.04 -4.98
C ASN A 12 -8.53 -20.52 -4.82
N HIS A 13 -9.57 -20.05 -4.15
CA HIS A 13 -9.79 -18.64 -3.82
C HIS A 13 -9.34 -18.30 -2.40
N LEU A 14 -9.77 -19.09 -1.39
CA LEU A 14 -9.59 -18.75 0.03
C LEU A 14 -8.81 -19.81 0.84
N HIS A 15 -8.21 -20.83 0.21
CA HIS A 15 -7.46 -21.85 0.93
C HIS A 15 -6.08 -22.14 0.33
N LEU A 16 -5.45 -21.11 -0.22
CA LEU A 16 -4.10 -21.19 -0.80
C LEU A 16 -3.01 -21.37 0.28
N PRO A 17 -1.89 -22.04 -0.02
CA PRO A 17 -0.74 -22.07 0.86
C PRO A 17 -0.13 -20.70 1.03
N LEU A 18 0.39 -20.39 2.21
CA LEU A 18 1.04 -19.10 2.48
C LEU A 18 2.37 -19.00 1.71
N ARG A 19 2.45 -18.06 0.78
CA ARG A 19 3.63 -17.75 -0.02
C ARG A 19 4.13 -16.34 0.30
N LYS A 20 5.03 -16.24 1.27
CA LYS A 20 5.61 -14.97 1.72
C LYS A 20 6.41 -14.26 0.62
N ASP A 21 7.06 -15.00 -0.26
CA ASP A 21 7.82 -14.49 -1.40
C ASP A 21 6.95 -13.68 -2.36
N ILE A 22 5.77 -14.18 -2.70
CA ILE A 22 4.81 -13.52 -3.58
C ILE A 22 4.19 -12.30 -2.89
N LEU A 23 3.77 -12.44 -1.62
CA LEU A 23 3.23 -11.34 -0.83
C LEU A 23 4.22 -10.19 -0.69
N HIS A 24 5.50 -10.49 -0.41
CA HIS A 24 6.54 -9.47 -0.33
C HIS A 24 6.71 -8.71 -1.64
N ARG A 25 6.72 -9.41 -2.79
CA ARG A 25 6.82 -8.75 -4.10
C ARG A 25 5.62 -7.85 -4.39
N ALA A 26 4.41 -8.27 -4.04
CA ALA A 26 3.21 -7.45 -4.23
C ALA A 26 3.27 -6.18 -3.38
N VAL A 27 3.61 -6.29 -2.09
CA VAL A 27 3.74 -5.13 -1.19
C VAL A 27 4.85 -4.16 -1.65
N VAL A 28 5.98 -4.68 -2.16
CA VAL A 28 7.06 -3.83 -2.71
C VAL A 28 6.57 -3.12 -3.97
N PHE A 29 5.89 -3.82 -4.88
CA PHE A 29 5.31 -3.25 -6.09
C PHE A 29 4.37 -2.07 -5.78
N GLU A 30 3.44 -2.25 -4.84
CA GLU A 30 2.52 -1.20 -4.38
C GLU A 30 3.28 -0.03 -3.73
N GLY A 31 4.22 -0.34 -2.83
CA GLY A 31 5.02 0.67 -2.14
C GLY A 31 5.91 1.49 -3.08
N ASP A 32 6.48 0.87 -4.12
CA ASP A 32 7.28 1.56 -5.13
C ASP A 32 6.40 2.47 -5.99
N GLY A 33 5.17 2.04 -6.33
CA GLY A 33 4.20 2.83 -7.08
C GLY A 33 3.76 4.12 -6.36
N THR A 34 3.78 4.14 -5.01
CA THR A 34 3.42 5.33 -4.23
C THR A 34 4.55 6.35 -4.12
N ARG A 35 5.78 6.01 -4.52
CA ARG A 35 6.94 6.90 -4.41
C ARG A 35 7.00 7.88 -5.58
N GLN A 36 6.89 9.17 -5.30
CA GLN A 36 6.95 10.23 -6.33
C GLN A 36 8.32 10.38 -7.02
N GLY A 37 9.41 10.01 -6.38
CA GLY A 37 10.74 10.07 -6.94
C GLY A 37 11.27 11.45 -7.31
N THR A 38 10.71 12.53 -6.75
CA THR A 38 11.02 13.93 -7.12
C THR A 38 12.27 14.51 -6.44
N ALA A 39 12.90 13.77 -5.53
CA ALA A 39 14.09 14.24 -4.84
C ALA A 39 15.21 14.61 -5.82
N SER A 40 15.72 15.84 -5.74
CA SER A 40 16.75 16.37 -6.62
C SER A 40 17.77 17.20 -5.86
N THR A 41 19.01 17.15 -6.29
CA THR A 41 20.07 18.04 -5.82
C THR A 41 20.78 18.68 -6.99
N LYS A 42 21.24 19.92 -6.79
CA LYS A 42 21.96 20.64 -7.83
C LYS A 42 23.41 20.16 -7.95
N THR A 43 23.84 19.88 -9.20
CA THR A 43 25.25 19.68 -9.54
C THR A 43 25.99 20.99 -9.54
N ARG A 44 27.33 20.93 -9.62
CA ARG A 44 28.16 22.12 -9.71
C ARG A 44 27.87 23.03 -10.91
N TRP A 45 27.26 22.47 -11.96
CA TRP A 45 26.88 23.21 -13.17
C TRP A 45 25.52 23.91 -13.03
N GLU A 46 24.68 23.44 -12.15
CA GLU A 46 23.33 23.96 -11.89
C GLU A 46 23.29 24.99 -10.75
N ILE A 47 24.33 25.01 -9.88
CA ILE A 47 24.42 26.00 -8.82
C ILE A 47 24.81 27.34 -9.42
N HIS A 48 24.10 28.40 -8.98
CA HIS A 48 24.42 29.79 -9.36
C HIS A 48 25.84 30.19 -8.97
N GLY A 49 26.51 30.92 -9.84
CA GLY A 49 27.83 31.49 -9.60
C GLY A 49 28.83 31.22 -10.73
N SER A 50 29.99 31.87 -10.65
CA SER A 50 31.03 31.77 -11.65
C SER A 50 31.81 30.44 -11.51
N HIS A 51 32.06 29.77 -12.63
CA HIS A 51 32.90 28.59 -12.73
C HIS A 51 34.40 28.94 -12.78
N ARG A 52 34.75 30.21 -12.63
CA ARG A 52 36.16 30.65 -12.63
C ARG A 52 36.93 29.99 -11.47
N LYS A 53 38.20 29.65 -11.74
CA LYS A 53 39.13 29.20 -10.74
C LYS A 53 39.33 30.26 -9.65
N ILE A 54 39.19 29.89 -8.36
CA ILE A 54 39.21 30.83 -7.24
C ILE A 54 40.59 31.45 -7.02
N ARG A 55 41.65 30.63 -7.21
CA ARG A 55 43.05 31.06 -6.98
C ARG A 55 44.00 30.42 -7.97
N PRO A 56 45.21 31.02 -8.18
CA PRO A 56 46.26 30.42 -9.02
C PRO A 56 46.65 29.01 -8.59
N GLN A 57 47.11 28.21 -9.54
CA GLN A 57 47.49 26.81 -9.30
C GLN A 57 48.68 26.66 -8.36
N LYS A 58 49.62 27.64 -8.38
CA LYS A 58 50.86 27.70 -7.58
C LYS A 58 51.05 29.12 -7.03
N GLY A 59 51.93 29.30 -6.02
CA GLY A 59 52.33 30.60 -5.51
C GLY A 59 51.42 31.18 -4.41
N SER A 60 50.32 30.53 -4.02
CA SER A 60 49.42 31.04 -2.99
C SER A 60 49.68 30.49 -1.59
N GLY A 61 50.56 29.50 -1.43
CA GLY A 61 50.80 28.82 -0.12
C GLY A 61 49.60 28.08 0.44
N MET A 62 48.47 28.02 -0.28
CA MET A 62 47.22 27.39 0.19
C MET A 62 46.85 26.24 -0.71
N ALA A 63 45.95 25.34 -0.18
CA ALA A 63 45.46 24.17 -0.94
C ALA A 63 44.91 24.56 -2.31
N ARG A 64 45.12 23.73 -3.33
CA ARG A 64 44.65 23.95 -4.70
C ARG A 64 43.12 23.87 -4.74
N LEU A 65 42.49 24.89 -5.27
CA LEU A 65 41.02 24.96 -5.46
C LEU A 65 40.67 25.26 -6.93
N GLY A 66 39.62 24.62 -7.36
CA GLY A 66 38.99 24.92 -8.64
C GLY A 66 37.93 26.03 -8.49
N THR A 67 36.71 25.72 -8.86
CA THR A 67 35.55 26.64 -8.78
C THR A 67 34.97 26.68 -7.38
N ARG A 68 34.23 27.75 -7.07
CA ARG A 68 33.53 27.91 -5.79
C ARG A 68 32.39 26.89 -5.59
N GLN A 69 31.81 26.36 -6.67
CA GLN A 69 30.77 25.35 -6.64
C GLN A 69 31.29 23.94 -6.33
N SER A 70 32.59 23.78 -6.10
CA SER A 70 33.17 22.50 -5.72
C SER A 70 32.50 21.95 -4.43
N PRO A 71 32.17 20.64 -4.38
CA PRO A 71 31.56 20.03 -3.21
C PRO A 71 32.44 20.06 -1.95
N MET A 72 33.74 20.34 -2.10
CA MET A 72 34.69 20.51 -0.98
C MET A 72 34.46 21.79 -0.19
N LEU A 73 33.76 22.77 -0.75
CA LEU A 73 33.57 24.06 -0.16
C LEU A 73 32.15 24.22 0.43
N LYS A 74 32.04 25.03 1.49
CA LYS A 74 30.74 25.38 2.07
C LYS A 74 29.90 26.13 1.02
N GLY A 75 28.66 25.68 0.80
CA GLY A 75 27.79 26.19 -0.25
C GLY A 75 28.06 25.61 -1.65
N GLY A 76 28.97 24.64 -1.78
CA GLY A 76 29.20 23.91 -3.02
C GLY A 76 28.13 22.85 -3.32
N ALA A 77 28.25 22.23 -4.49
CA ALA A 77 27.35 21.20 -4.96
C ALA A 77 27.43 19.90 -4.17
N LYS A 78 26.40 19.09 -4.29
CA LYS A 78 26.45 17.70 -3.82
C LYS A 78 27.13 16.80 -4.88
N VAL A 79 27.98 15.87 -4.42
CA VAL A 79 28.53 14.80 -5.24
C VAL A 79 27.54 13.64 -5.27
N PHE A 80 27.14 13.17 -6.46
CA PHE A 80 26.23 12.05 -6.61
C PHE A 80 24.98 12.12 -5.73
N GLY A 81 24.41 13.33 -5.62
CA GLY A 81 23.16 13.50 -4.89
C GLY A 81 21.95 12.88 -5.63
N PRO A 82 20.81 12.77 -4.98
CA PRO A 82 19.61 12.22 -5.59
C PRO A 82 19.21 12.99 -6.86
N ARG A 83 18.70 12.26 -7.83
CA ARG A 83 18.10 12.78 -9.06
C ARG A 83 16.68 12.27 -9.19
N PRO A 84 15.76 13.02 -9.76
CA PRO A 84 14.43 12.53 -10.05
C PRO A 84 14.52 11.24 -10.87
N ARG A 85 13.82 10.21 -10.38
CA ARG A 85 13.75 8.92 -11.07
C ARG A 85 12.43 8.25 -10.76
N ASP A 86 11.98 7.40 -11.65
CA ASP A 86 10.89 6.48 -11.42
C ASP A 86 11.38 5.32 -10.55
N PHE A 87 10.62 5.02 -9.49
CA PHE A 87 10.87 3.90 -8.58
C PHE A 87 9.94 2.72 -8.85
N SER A 88 8.96 2.87 -9.75
CA SER A 88 8.02 1.80 -10.04
C SER A 88 8.74 0.53 -10.48
N THR A 89 8.28 -0.60 -9.96
CA THR A 89 8.70 -1.93 -10.36
C THR A 89 7.60 -2.61 -11.13
N GLU A 90 7.93 -3.49 -12.05
CA GLU A 90 6.93 -4.26 -12.79
C GLU A 90 6.64 -5.59 -12.08
N LEU A 91 5.36 -5.95 -12.01
CA LEU A 91 4.91 -7.24 -11.50
C LEU A 91 3.92 -7.88 -12.47
N PRO A 92 4.11 -9.13 -12.91
CA PRO A 92 3.14 -9.82 -13.75
C PRO A 92 1.77 -9.93 -13.07
N ARG A 93 0.69 -9.59 -13.79
CA ARG A 93 -0.68 -9.59 -13.26
C ARG A 93 -1.07 -10.90 -12.57
N LYS A 94 -0.73 -12.04 -13.16
CA LYS A 94 -1.00 -13.36 -12.56
C LYS A 94 -0.34 -13.56 -11.18
N MET A 95 0.84 -12.97 -10.99
CA MET A 95 1.54 -13.02 -9.70
C MET A 95 0.86 -12.11 -8.68
N TYR A 96 0.40 -10.95 -9.11
CA TYR A 96 -0.35 -10.03 -8.27
C TYR A 96 -1.70 -10.62 -7.83
N ASP A 97 -2.46 -11.22 -8.75
CA ASP A 97 -3.74 -11.87 -8.46
C ASP A 97 -3.55 -13.07 -7.50
N LEU A 98 -2.47 -13.83 -7.66
CA LEU A 98 -2.12 -14.89 -6.73
C LEU A 98 -1.76 -14.34 -5.34
N ALA A 99 -1.09 -13.17 -5.26
CA ALA A 99 -0.79 -12.50 -4.00
C ALA A 99 -2.08 -12.09 -3.27
N TRP A 100 -3.04 -11.51 -3.98
CA TRP A 100 -4.36 -11.16 -3.45
C TRP A 100 -5.06 -12.33 -2.79
N ARG A 101 -5.24 -13.42 -3.52
CA ARG A 101 -5.89 -14.61 -2.99
C ARG A 101 -5.10 -15.28 -1.86
N THR A 102 -3.77 -15.21 -1.90
CA THR A 102 -2.92 -15.68 -0.80
C THR A 102 -3.10 -14.83 0.46
N ALA A 103 -3.23 -13.50 0.34
CA ALA A 103 -3.48 -12.60 1.46
C ALA A 103 -4.84 -12.88 2.11
N LEU A 104 -5.90 -12.99 1.32
CA LEU A 104 -7.25 -13.36 1.81
C LEU A 104 -7.26 -14.76 2.45
N SER A 105 -6.59 -15.74 1.84
CA SER A 105 -6.45 -17.09 2.40
C SER A 105 -5.73 -17.10 3.75
N TYR A 106 -4.71 -16.26 3.90
CA TYR A 106 -4.01 -16.08 5.16
C TYR A 106 -4.93 -15.51 6.25
N ARG A 107 -5.74 -14.49 5.94
CA ARG A 107 -6.73 -13.92 6.85
C ARG A 107 -7.81 -14.93 7.22
N TYR A 108 -8.32 -15.66 6.25
CA TYR A 108 -9.30 -16.72 6.47
C TYR A 108 -8.78 -17.80 7.44
N ARG A 109 -7.57 -18.34 7.21
CA ARG A 109 -6.96 -19.35 8.08
C ARG A 109 -6.75 -18.90 9.52
N ARG A 110 -6.56 -17.60 9.72
CA ARG A 110 -6.44 -17.01 11.06
C ARG A 110 -7.79 -16.67 11.71
N GLY A 111 -8.91 -16.91 11.06
CA GLY A 111 -10.22 -16.47 11.52
C GLY A 111 -10.35 -14.94 11.59
N GLN A 112 -9.61 -14.23 10.76
CA GLN A 112 -9.54 -12.77 10.71
C GLN A 112 -10.26 -12.18 9.50
N LEU A 113 -10.88 -13.01 8.67
CA LEU A 113 -11.74 -12.59 7.57
C LEU A 113 -13.20 -12.74 7.99
N ILE A 114 -13.93 -11.63 8.02
CA ILE A 114 -15.33 -11.57 8.42
C ILE A 114 -16.12 -11.03 7.23
N ILE A 115 -17.11 -11.78 6.78
CA ILE A 115 -17.98 -11.39 5.68
C ILE A 115 -19.26 -10.81 6.28
N CYS A 116 -19.60 -9.58 5.90
CA CYS A 116 -20.83 -8.92 6.30
C CYS A 116 -21.85 -8.93 5.17
N GLU A 117 -23.12 -8.72 5.51
CA GLU A 117 -24.14 -8.41 4.51
C GLU A 117 -23.86 -7.09 3.81
N ASP A 118 -24.35 -6.99 2.58
CA ASP A 118 -24.20 -5.79 1.78
C ASP A 118 -25.00 -4.62 2.36
N GLY A 119 -24.51 -3.41 2.15
CA GLY A 119 -25.14 -2.20 2.67
C GLY A 119 -24.85 -1.91 4.13
N PHE A 120 -23.82 -2.50 4.70
CA PHE A 120 -23.41 -2.25 6.08
C PHE A 120 -22.98 -0.79 6.28
N ASP A 121 -23.75 -0.03 7.04
CA ASP A 121 -23.39 1.31 7.52
C ASP A 121 -23.67 1.42 9.02
N ILE A 122 -23.06 2.38 9.69
CA ILE A 122 -23.31 2.66 11.10
C ILE A 122 -24.41 3.72 11.26
N GLU A 123 -25.17 3.61 12.33
CA GLU A 123 -26.30 4.51 12.57
C GLU A 123 -25.88 5.97 12.74
N TYR A 124 -24.75 6.20 13.40
CA TYR A 124 -24.25 7.55 13.69
C TYR A 124 -22.82 7.75 13.18
N ALA A 125 -22.60 8.83 12.42
CA ALA A 125 -21.30 9.26 11.94
C ALA A 125 -20.42 9.88 13.07
N ARG A 126 -20.12 9.10 14.11
CA ARG A 126 -19.34 9.56 15.28
C ARG A 126 -18.23 8.58 15.62
N ALA A 127 -16.99 9.08 15.72
CA ALA A 127 -15.83 8.28 16.13
C ALA A 127 -16.03 7.60 17.50
N SER A 128 -16.68 8.26 18.47
CA SER A 128 -16.93 7.68 19.77
C SER A 128 -17.92 6.50 19.74
N TYR A 129 -18.89 6.54 18.83
CA TYR A 129 -19.83 5.43 18.61
C TYR A 129 -19.10 4.26 17.95
N LEU A 130 -18.33 4.53 16.92
CA LEU A 130 -17.53 3.51 16.22
C LEU A 130 -16.55 2.83 17.19
N LYS A 131 -15.81 3.59 18.00
CA LYS A 131 -14.88 3.04 19.01
C LYS A 131 -15.59 2.08 19.98
N LYS A 132 -16.75 2.43 20.50
CA LYS A 132 -17.54 1.56 21.38
C LYS A 132 -18.00 0.29 20.65
N LEU A 133 -18.46 0.42 19.41
CA LEU A 133 -18.89 -0.71 18.58
C LEU A 133 -17.74 -1.68 18.32
N LEU A 134 -16.59 -1.16 17.94
CA LEU A 134 -15.39 -1.96 17.69
C LEU A 134 -14.85 -2.61 18.98
N ALA A 135 -14.80 -1.88 20.08
CA ALA A 135 -14.38 -2.40 21.38
C ALA A 135 -15.30 -3.54 21.85
N HIS A 136 -16.62 -3.39 21.71
CA HIS A 136 -17.59 -4.42 22.09
C HIS A 136 -17.40 -5.71 21.30
N ASN A 137 -17.02 -5.63 20.01
CA ASN A 137 -16.77 -6.78 19.16
C ASN A 137 -15.30 -7.26 19.22
N GLY A 138 -14.41 -6.58 19.95
CA GLY A 138 -12.98 -6.89 19.98
C GLY A 138 -12.25 -6.63 18.66
N PHE A 139 -12.71 -5.65 17.87
CA PHE A 139 -12.18 -5.35 16.52
C PHE A 139 -11.38 -4.06 16.44
N GLY A 140 -11.36 -3.26 17.51
CA GLY A 140 -10.62 -2.01 17.56
C GLY A 140 -9.12 -2.19 17.79
N LYS A 141 -8.47 -1.11 18.23
CA LYS A 141 -7.03 -1.00 18.47
C LYS A 141 -6.47 -2.18 19.29
N ASP A 142 -7.13 -2.55 20.38
CA ASP A 142 -6.73 -3.65 21.26
C ASP A 142 -6.85 -5.02 20.58
N GLY A 143 -7.77 -5.16 19.62
CA GLY A 143 -7.97 -6.35 18.79
C GLY A 143 -7.10 -6.42 17.53
N GLY A 144 -6.24 -5.43 17.30
CA GLY A 144 -5.29 -5.38 16.19
C GLY A 144 -5.72 -4.54 15.00
N ARG A 145 -6.60 -3.57 15.17
CA ARG A 145 -7.15 -2.70 14.12
C ARG A 145 -7.94 -3.49 13.05
N SER A 146 -8.91 -2.88 12.45
CA SER A 146 -9.72 -3.55 11.42
C SER A 146 -9.76 -2.75 10.12
N LEU A 147 -9.73 -3.47 9.01
CA LEU A 147 -10.02 -2.94 7.69
C LEU A 147 -11.48 -3.26 7.35
N PHE A 148 -12.24 -2.24 7.00
CA PHE A 148 -13.58 -2.39 6.45
C PHE A 148 -13.52 -2.18 4.96
N VAL A 149 -14.11 -3.11 4.21
CA VAL A 149 -14.16 -3.05 2.74
C VAL A 149 -15.62 -3.07 2.30
N THR A 150 -16.00 -2.06 1.55
CA THR A 150 -17.37 -1.87 1.06
C THR A 150 -17.39 -1.74 -0.45
N THR A 151 -18.51 -2.06 -1.09
CA THR A 151 -18.71 -1.84 -2.53
C THR A 151 -18.83 -0.37 -2.88
N GLU A 152 -19.54 0.38 -2.01
CA GLU A 152 -19.78 1.80 -2.18
C GLU A 152 -19.37 2.57 -0.94
N GLU A 153 -19.14 3.87 -1.06
CA GLU A 153 -18.83 4.74 0.06
C GLU A 153 -20.00 4.77 1.07
N ARG A 154 -19.78 4.25 2.27
CA ARG A 154 -20.72 4.31 3.40
C ARG A 154 -20.45 5.57 4.22
N LYS A 155 -21.26 6.61 4.00
CA LYS A 155 -20.99 7.97 4.52
C LYS A 155 -20.71 8.01 6.01
N ASN A 156 -21.53 7.36 6.81
CA ASN A 156 -21.38 7.39 8.25
C ASN A 156 -20.14 6.62 8.72
N LEU A 157 -19.88 5.46 8.12
CA LEU A 157 -18.74 4.62 8.42
C LEU A 157 -17.41 5.32 8.07
N PHE A 158 -17.30 5.84 6.84
CA PHE A 158 -16.09 6.52 6.37
C PHE A 158 -15.80 7.77 7.19
N TRP A 159 -16.81 8.61 7.45
CA TRP A 159 -16.68 9.77 8.34
C TRP A 159 -16.21 9.41 9.74
N ALA A 160 -16.78 8.36 10.32
CA ALA A 160 -16.38 7.93 11.65
C ALA A 160 -14.92 7.43 11.69
N PHE A 161 -14.44 6.73 10.65
CA PHE A 161 -13.05 6.28 10.56
C PHE A 161 -12.06 7.41 10.29
N GLU A 162 -12.44 8.48 9.59
CA GLU A 162 -11.59 9.66 9.39
C GLU A 162 -11.13 10.25 10.74
N TYR A 163 -12.00 10.25 11.73
CA TYR A 163 -11.70 10.72 13.10
C TYR A 163 -11.28 9.61 14.08
N ALA A 164 -11.42 8.36 13.71
CA ALA A 164 -11.05 7.20 14.53
C ALA A 164 -9.93 6.36 13.91
N GLY A 165 -9.00 6.99 13.19
CA GLY A 165 -7.95 6.30 12.42
C GLY A 165 -7.07 5.33 13.21
N ASP A 166 -7.01 5.47 14.55
CA ASP A 166 -6.29 4.53 15.42
C ASP A 166 -6.95 3.14 15.49
N GLU A 167 -8.26 3.06 15.25
CA GLU A 167 -9.04 1.82 15.34
C GLU A 167 -9.00 0.98 14.08
N GLY A 168 -8.73 1.60 12.93
CA GLY A 168 -8.71 0.93 11.63
C GLY A 168 -8.92 1.90 10.48
N ARG A 169 -9.37 1.39 9.34
CA ARG A 169 -9.77 2.19 8.18
C ARG A 169 -10.93 1.55 7.42
N ALA A 170 -11.65 2.36 6.66
CA ALA A 170 -12.63 1.92 5.67
C ALA A 170 -12.13 2.28 4.28
N LEU A 171 -12.27 1.36 3.33
CA LEU A 171 -11.88 1.52 1.93
C LEU A 171 -12.98 0.96 1.02
N MET A 172 -13.11 1.51 -0.15
CA MET A 172 -13.91 0.90 -1.23
C MET A 172 -13.13 -0.26 -1.87
N GLU A 173 -13.85 -1.21 -2.47
CA GLU A 173 -13.26 -2.41 -3.09
C GLU A 173 -12.16 -2.09 -4.12
N GLY A 174 -12.30 -0.99 -4.87
CA GLY A 174 -11.33 -0.55 -5.87
C GLY A 174 -10.08 0.15 -5.32
N GLU A 175 -10.06 0.47 -4.03
CA GLU A 175 -8.94 1.17 -3.36
C GLU A 175 -8.08 0.24 -2.51
N VAL A 176 -8.51 -1.01 -2.36
CA VAL A 176 -7.84 -1.97 -1.48
C VAL A 176 -6.66 -2.60 -2.19
N ASP A 177 -5.51 -2.55 -1.55
CA ASP A 177 -4.27 -3.19 -1.99
C ASP A 177 -3.94 -4.44 -1.16
N VAL A 178 -3.03 -5.28 -1.64
CA VAL A 178 -2.52 -6.45 -0.89
C VAL A 178 -1.93 -6.02 0.44
N LYS A 179 -1.25 -4.87 0.48
CA LYS A 179 -0.71 -4.28 1.70
C LYS A 179 -1.80 -4.02 2.73
N ASP A 180 -2.94 -3.45 2.33
CA ASP A 180 -4.05 -3.13 3.24
C ASP A 180 -4.65 -4.40 3.87
N LEU A 181 -4.76 -5.47 3.11
CA LEU A 181 -5.19 -6.77 3.62
C LEU A 181 -4.24 -7.35 4.67
N LEU A 182 -2.95 -6.99 4.65
CA LEU A 182 -1.92 -7.52 5.54
C LEU A 182 -1.59 -6.58 6.71
N GLU A 183 -1.82 -5.28 6.59
CA GLU A 183 -1.43 -4.27 7.58
C GLU A 183 -2.28 -4.35 8.85
N THR A 184 -3.58 -4.57 8.72
CA THR A 184 -4.53 -4.61 9.84
C THR A 184 -4.66 -6.00 10.46
N GLY A 185 -5.23 -6.11 11.65
CA GLY A 185 -5.45 -7.38 12.34
C GLY A 185 -6.61 -8.19 11.78
N ARG A 186 -7.65 -7.51 11.27
CA ARG A 186 -8.85 -8.14 10.71
C ARG A 186 -9.30 -7.44 9.45
N VAL A 187 -9.98 -8.20 8.60
CA VAL A 187 -10.65 -7.70 7.39
C VAL A 187 -12.14 -8.01 7.52
N ILE A 188 -12.95 -6.97 7.50
CA ILE A 188 -14.41 -7.02 7.53
C ILE A 188 -14.87 -6.54 6.16
N ILE A 189 -15.49 -7.40 5.38
CA ILE A 189 -15.75 -7.16 3.96
C ILE A 189 -17.22 -7.43 3.64
N GLU A 190 -17.85 -6.57 2.85
CA GLU A 190 -19.16 -6.83 2.28
C GLU A 190 -19.10 -8.04 1.33
N LYS A 191 -20.15 -8.86 1.31
CA LYS A 191 -20.18 -10.07 0.48
C LYS A 191 -19.99 -9.75 -0.99
N SER A 192 -20.70 -8.78 -1.51
CA SER A 192 -20.59 -8.37 -2.93
C SER A 192 -19.19 -7.84 -3.26
N ALA A 193 -18.56 -7.08 -2.35
CA ALA A 193 -17.18 -6.61 -2.51
C ALA A 193 -16.19 -7.79 -2.59
N LEU A 194 -16.33 -8.80 -1.72
CA LEU A 194 -15.49 -9.98 -1.78
C LEU A 194 -15.66 -10.74 -3.10
N ASP A 195 -16.89 -10.94 -3.54
CA ASP A 195 -17.20 -11.65 -4.78
C ASP A 195 -16.62 -10.93 -6.01
N ASN A 196 -16.71 -9.59 -6.05
CA ASN A 196 -16.13 -8.76 -7.10
C ASN A 196 -14.60 -8.87 -7.11
N MET A 197 -13.95 -8.68 -5.96
CA MET A 197 -12.50 -8.80 -5.82
C MET A 197 -11.99 -10.18 -6.24
N LEU A 198 -12.66 -11.26 -5.84
CA LEU A 198 -12.27 -12.62 -6.24
C LEU A 198 -12.45 -12.85 -7.74
N ARG A 199 -13.45 -12.18 -8.37
CA ARG A 199 -13.64 -12.24 -9.82
C ARG A 199 -12.55 -11.49 -10.58
N ASP A 200 -12.13 -10.34 -10.07
CA ASP A 200 -11.11 -9.50 -10.71
C ASP A 200 -9.70 -10.10 -10.60
N HIS A 201 -9.43 -10.81 -9.51
CA HIS A 201 -8.12 -11.40 -9.21
C HIS A 201 -8.04 -12.92 -9.47
N GLN A 202 -8.47 -13.36 -10.65
CA GLN A 202 -8.43 -14.76 -11.07
C GLN A 202 -7.75 -15.00 -12.44
N SER A 203 -6.96 -14.07 -12.93
CA SER A 203 -6.35 -14.17 -14.27
C SER A 203 -5.39 -15.36 -14.43
N ASP A 204 -4.86 -15.89 -13.35
CA ASP A 204 -4.02 -17.08 -13.33
C ASP A 204 -4.83 -18.40 -13.35
N LEU A 205 -6.11 -18.35 -12.96
CA LEU A 205 -7.02 -19.49 -13.00
C LEU A 205 -7.66 -19.70 -14.38
N ALA A 206 -7.69 -18.65 -15.21
CA ALA A 206 -8.21 -18.76 -16.56
C ALA A 206 -7.31 -19.72 -17.38
N VAL A 207 -7.79 -20.93 -17.60
CA VAL A 207 -7.18 -21.89 -18.53
C VAL A 207 -7.29 -21.26 -19.92
N LYS A 208 -6.14 -20.94 -20.56
CA LYS A 208 -6.13 -20.66 -22.00
C LYS A 208 -6.73 -21.89 -22.68
N ALA A 209 -7.94 -21.76 -23.21
CA ALA A 209 -8.46 -22.73 -24.16
C ALA A 209 -7.37 -22.88 -25.23
N LYS A 210 -6.76 -24.06 -25.32
CA LYS A 210 -5.86 -24.37 -26.43
C LYS A 210 -6.75 -24.29 -27.65
N SER A 211 -6.57 -23.23 -28.46
CA SER A 211 -7.11 -23.22 -29.80
C SER A 211 -6.53 -24.44 -30.48
N ALA A 212 -7.36 -25.47 -30.67
CA ALA A 212 -7.05 -26.59 -31.55
C ALA A 212 -6.92 -25.96 -32.95
N VAL A 213 -5.71 -25.94 -33.48
CA VAL A 213 -5.43 -25.71 -34.91
C VAL A 213 -5.55 -27.05 -35.61
#